data_f5acf574e3add4ff95776e67c1c7098e
#
_entry.id   f5acf574e3add4ff95776e67c1c7098e
#
_cell.length_a   1.000
_cell.length_b   1.000
_cell.length_c   1.000
_cell.angle_alpha   90.00
_cell.angle_beta   90.00
_cell.angle_gamma   90.00
#
_symmetry.space_group_name_H-M   'P 1'
#
loop_
_entity.id
_entity.type
_entity.pdbx_description
1 polymer ?
#
loop_
_entity_poly.entity_id
_entity_poly.type
_entity_poly.pdbx_seq_one_letter_code
_entity_poly.pdbx_strand_id
1 'polypeptide(L)'
;AYETSGNIAVHDDVVLQTIDTARECGFEDKYDEVKRIIAGKRKGEPEPLELRKLKGSIRRAEAKAADRSFGLDPSHVHFLNLPFYETGGLKKAPLSQRDIDIIVKLLREIEPDQIYAAGDLADPHGTHRTCMEAVLGALEVAKDDAWLKNCHLWLYRGAWLEWDLGMVDMAVPLSPDELIKKRHAIYRHVSQKDIVPFPGSDSREFWQRAEERTQNTARLYDKLGMAEYQAIEVFVKMF
;
A
#
# COMPACT_ATOMS: atom_id res chain seq x y z
N ALA A 1 6.93 4.18 4.02
CA ALA A 1 7.13 4.58 2.61
C ALA A 1 6.06 3.93 1.72
N TYR A 2 5.64 4.66 0.69
CA TYR A 2 4.76 4.17 -0.38
C TYR A 2 5.61 3.98 -1.63
N GLU A 3 5.82 2.75 -2.06
CA GLU A 3 6.73 2.42 -3.15
C GLU A 3 6.15 2.78 -4.53
N THR A 4 4.84 2.64 -4.72
CA THR A 4 4.16 2.92 -5.98
C THR A 4 3.16 4.07 -5.84
N SER A 5 2.89 4.77 -6.95
CA SER A 5 1.90 5.87 -6.96
C SER A 5 0.45 5.39 -6.82
N GLY A 6 0.17 4.12 -7.10
CA GLY A 6 -1.19 3.57 -7.13
C GLY A 6 -2.09 4.14 -8.23
N ASN A 7 -1.55 4.89 -9.20
CA ASN A 7 -2.32 5.59 -10.24
C ASN A 7 -3.19 4.64 -11.07
N ILE A 8 -2.71 3.43 -11.35
CA ILE A 8 -3.40 2.44 -12.20
C ILE A 8 -4.73 1.99 -11.58
N ALA A 9 -4.84 2.07 -10.24
CA ALA A 9 -6.03 1.62 -9.50
C ALA A 9 -7.09 2.73 -9.30
N VAL A 10 -6.91 3.92 -9.89
CA VAL A 10 -7.87 5.02 -9.80
C VAL A 10 -8.72 5.08 -11.07
N HIS A 11 -10.03 4.98 -10.93
CA HIS A 11 -10.97 5.09 -12.03
C HIS A 11 -11.12 6.54 -12.52
N ASP A 12 -11.46 6.70 -13.79
CA ASP A 12 -11.63 8.02 -14.38
C ASP A 12 -12.78 8.82 -13.72
N ASP A 13 -13.83 8.14 -13.25
CA ASP A 13 -14.92 8.77 -12.52
C ASP A 13 -14.49 9.44 -11.22
N VAL A 14 -13.54 8.85 -10.50
CA VAL A 14 -12.94 9.44 -9.27
C VAL A 14 -12.17 10.72 -9.64
N VAL A 15 -11.48 10.71 -10.79
CA VAL A 15 -10.80 11.91 -11.31
C VAL A 15 -11.82 12.99 -11.65
N LEU A 16 -12.89 12.64 -12.39
CA LEU A 16 -13.95 13.59 -12.75
C LEU A 16 -14.59 14.19 -11.51
N GLN A 17 -14.95 13.38 -10.51
CA GLN A 17 -15.49 13.87 -9.24
C GLN A 17 -14.53 14.82 -8.52
N THR A 18 -13.24 14.52 -8.53
CA THR A 18 -12.21 15.36 -7.90
C THR A 18 -12.11 16.73 -8.58
N ILE A 19 -12.06 16.75 -9.91
CA ILE A 19 -11.97 18.01 -10.67
C ILE A 19 -13.28 18.80 -10.65
N ASP A 20 -14.44 18.15 -10.61
CA ASP A 20 -15.72 18.82 -10.41
C ASP A 20 -15.74 19.57 -9.07
N THR A 21 -15.28 18.90 -7.99
CA THR A 21 -15.17 19.54 -6.68
C THR A 21 -14.20 20.72 -6.71
N ALA A 22 -13.04 20.56 -7.36
CA ALA A 22 -12.07 21.64 -7.49
C ALA A 22 -12.66 22.85 -8.25
N ARG A 23 -13.44 22.61 -9.30
CA ARG A 23 -14.12 23.63 -10.06
C ARG A 23 -15.13 24.40 -9.21
N GLU A 24 -15.99 23.71 -8.46
CA GLU A 24 -16.94 24.34 -7.54
C GLU A 24 -16.25 25.21 -6.47
N CYS A 25 -15.01 24.90 -6.14
CA CYS A 25 -14.18 25.70 -5.24
C CYS A 25 -13.40 26.84 -5.95
N GLY A 26 -13.61 27.06 -7.25
CA GLY A 26 -12.93 28.11 -8.02
C GLY A 26 -11.53 27.76 -8.53
N PHE A 27 -11.16 26.47 -8.56
CA PHE A 27 -9.89 25.99 -9.14
C PHE A 27 -10.11 25.45 -10.57
N GLU A 28 -10.46 26.33 -11.49
CA GLU A 28 -10.97 25.94 -12.83
C GLU A 28 -9.89 25.61 -13.86
N ASP A 29 -8.64 26.06 -13.67
CA ASP A 29 -7.60 26.12 -14.70
C ASP A 29 -7.32 24.81 -15.46
N LYS A 30 -7.65 23.66 -14.89
CA LYS A 30 -7.36 22.33 -15.45
C LYS A 30 -8.59 21.50 -15.84
N TYR A 31 -9.78 21.99 -15.56
CA TYR A 31 -11.00 21.19 -15.70
C TYR A 31 -11.23 20.69 -17.14
N ASP A 32 -11.28 21.61 -18.11
CA ASP A 32 -11.55 21.25 -19.50
C ASP A 32 -10.41 20.46 -20.15
N GLU A 33 -9.17 20.69 -19.71
CA GLU A 33 -8.00 19.93 -20.14
C GLU A 33 -8.14 18.46 -19.71
N VAL A 34 -8.44 18.20 -18.44
CA VAL A 34 -8.58 16.85 -17.90
C VAL A 34 -9.76 16.11 -18.57
N LYS A 35 -10.90 16.76 -18.76
CA LYS A 35 -12.04 16.16 -19.49
C LYS A 35 -11.67 15.77 -20.91
N ARG A 36 -10.93 16.61 -21.63
CA ARG A 36 -10.44 16.30 -22.99
C ARG A 36 -9.48 15.11 -22.99
N ILE A 37 -8.57 15.06 -22.02
CA ILE A 37 -7.62 13.94 -21.86
C ILE A 37 -8.39 12.63 -21.65
N ILE A 38 -9.37 12.61 -20.74
CA ILE A 38 -10.18 11.42 -20.45
C ILE A 38 -10.97 10.99 -21.69
N ALA A 39 -11.64 11.94 -22.36
CA ALA A 39 -12.42 11.66 -23.56
C ALA A 39 -11.57 11.17 -24.74
N GLY A 40 -10.30 11.57 -24.81
CA GLY A 40 -9.36 11.19 -25.84
C GLY A 40 -8.65 9.85 -25.61
N LYS A 41 -8.89 9.18 -24.49
CA LYS A 41 -8.25 7.87 -24.19
C LYS A 41 -8.61 6.82 -25.22
N ARG A 42 -7.61 6.04 -25.64
CA ARG A 42 -7.81 4.90 -26.53
C ARG A 42 -7.53 3.60 -25.80
N LYS A 43 -8.37 2.61 -26.08
CA LYS A 43 -8.20 1.27 -25.47
C LYS A 43 -6.87 0.66 -25.89
N GLY A 44 -6.09 0.23 -24.91
CA GLY A 44 -4.79 -0.42 -25.13
C GLY A 44 -3.59 0.54 -25.19
N GLU A 45 -3.80 1.85 -25.23
CA GLU A 45 -2.72 2.83 -25.10
C GLU A 45 -2.41 3.16 -23.62
N PRO A 46 -1.14 3.47 -23.30
CA PRO A 46 -0.79 3.98 -21.98
C PRO A 46 -1.54 5.27 -21.65
N GLU A 47 -1.95 5.43 -20.40
CA GLU A 47 -2.58 6.68 -19.96
C GLU A 47 -1.61 7.87 -20.10
N PRO A 48 -2.10 9.04 -20.54
CA PRO A 48 -1.31 10.27 -20.59
C PRO A 48 -0.68 10.62 -19.23
N LEU A 49 0.51 11.21 -19.26
CA LEU A 49 1.29 11.49 -18.06
C LEU A 49 0.54 12.40 -17.07
N GLU A 50 -0.19 13.39 -17.59
CA GLU A 50 -0.98 14.35 -16.80
C GLU A 50 -2.06 13.63 -16.02
N LEU A 51 -2.76 12.70 -16.66
CA LEU A 51 -3.83 11.91 -16.02
C LEU A 51 -3.23 10.97 -14.94
N ARG A 52 -2.09 10.31 -15.23
CA ARG A 52 -1.39 9.47 -14.26
C ARG A 52 -0.95 10.27 -13.02
N LYS A 53 -0.40 11.48 -13.24
CA LYS A 53 -0.01 12.37 -12.14
C LYS A 53 -1.21 12.76 -11.28
N LEU A 54 -2.35 13.06 -11.90
CA LEU A 54 -3.57 13.40 -11.17
C LEU A 54 -4.10 12.21 -10.35
N LYS A 55 -4.19 11.03 -10.96
CA LYS A 55 -4.55 9.78 -10.27
C LYS A 55 -3.61 9.46 -9.11
N GLY A 56 -2.30 9.57 -9.33
CA GLY A 56 -1.31 9.40 -8.27
C GLY A 56 -1.42 10.44 -7.15
N SER A 57 -1.82 11.68 -7.48
CA SER A 57 -2.04 12.73 -6.48
C SER A 57 -3.26 12.44 -5.61
N ILE A 58 -4.34 11.88 -6.19
CA ILE A 58 -5.51 11.41 -5.43
C ILE A 58 -5.07 10.34 -4.43
N ARG A 59 -4.34 9.29 -4.89
CA ARG A 59 -3.84 8.23 -4.00
C ARG A 59 -2.94 8.77 -2.89
N ARG A 60 -2.07 9.73 -3.21
CA ARG A 60 -1.20 10.39 -2.24
C ARG A 60 -1.98 11.21 -1.21
N ALA A 61 -3.03 11.90 -1.63
CA ALA A 61 -3.89 12.64 -0.70
C ALA A 61 -4.62 11.69 0.28
N GLU A 62 -5.11 10.57 -0.21
CA GLU A 62 -5.73 9.50 0.59
C GLU A 62 -4.74 8.90 1.58
N ALA A 63 -3.54 8.54 1.13
CA ALA A 63 -2.47 8.02 1.98
C ALA A 63 -2.14 8.99 3.11
N LYS A 64 -1.91 10.27 2.79
CA LYS A 64 -1.69 11.31 3.80
C LYS A 64 -2.86 11.46 4.77
N ALA A 65 -4.10 11.26 4.34
CA ALA A 65 -5.26 11.29 5.22
C ALA A 65 -5.28 10.08 6.17
N ALA A 66 -4.90 8.90 5.70
CA ALA A 66 -4.74 7.70 6.51
C ALA A 66 -3.61 7.89 7.55
N ASP A 67 -2.45 8.36 7.13
CA ASP A 67 -1.28 8.60 7.98
C ASP A 67 -1.61 9.59 9.11
N ARG A 68 -2.30 10.70 8.78
CA ARG A 68 -2.78 11.65 9.80
C ARG A 68 -3.74 11.02 10.82
N SER A 69 -4.56 10.04 10.40
CA SER A 69 -5.49 9.37 11.32
C SER A 69 -4.78 8.52 12.39
N PHE A 70 -3.54 8.12 12.13
CA PHE A 70 -2.65 7.46 13.09
C PHE A 70 -1.77 8.44 13.87
N GLY A 71 -1.78 9.72 13.55
CA GLY A 71 -0.91 10.72 14.15
C GLY A 71 0.52 10.72 13.59
N LEU A 72 0.74 10.12 12.40
CA LEU A 72 2.04 10.13 11.77
C LEU A 72 2.34 11.51 11.19
N ASP A 73 3.53 12.03 11.49
CA ASP A 73 4.00 13.30 10.95
C ASP A 73 4.24 13.17 9.42
N PRO A 74 3.73 14.12 8.61
CA PRO A 74 3.91 14.08 7.16
C PRO A 74 5.37 14.06 6.69
N SER A 75 6.32 14.56 7.50
CA SER A 75 7.76 14.53 7.19
C SER A 75 8.33 13.11 7.17
N HIS A 76 7.67 12.17 7.85
CA HIS A 76 8.04 10.75 7.89
C HIS A 76 7.34 9.90 6.81
N VAL A 77 6.59 10.55 5.91
CA VAL A 77 5.85 9.86 4.84
C VAL A 77 6.56 10.03 3.50
N HIS A 78 7.12 8.95 2.99
CA HIS A 78 7.89 8.94 1.75
C HIS A 78 7.10 8.32 0.60
N PHE A 79 7.08 8.99 -0.56
CA PHE A 79 6.44 8.52 -1.80
C PHE A 79 7.52 8.28 -2.85
N LEU A 80 7.86 7.03 -3.11
CA LEU A 80 9.01 6.66 -3.93
C LEU A 80 8.71 6.69 -5.43
N ASN A 81 7.48 6.36 -5.83
CA ASN A 81 7.04 6.29 -7.23
C ASN A 81 8.01 5.46 -8.09
N LEU A 82 8.26 4.21 -7.69
CA LEU A 82 9.22 3.33 -8.34
C LEU A 82 8.94 3.22 -9.86
N PRO A 83 9.95 3.39 -10.71
CA PRO A 83 9.82 3.43 -12.17
C PRO A 83 9.14 2.22 -12.78
N PHE A 84 9.33 1.02 -12.22
CA PHE A 84 8.70 -0.20 -12.73
C PHE A 84 7.18 -0.11 -12.80
N TYR A 85 6.57 0.66 -11.90
CA TYR A 85 5.11 0.84 -11.82
C TYR A 85 4.59 1.95 -12.74
N GLU A 86 5.42 2.93 -13.06
CA GLU A 86 5.03 4.17 -13.75
C GLU A 86 4.91 4.03 -15.27
N THR A 87 4.34 2.91 -15.75
CA THR A 87 4.23 2.60 -17.18
C THR A 87 3.03 3.25 -17.88
N GLY A 88 2.02 3.65 -17.11
CA GLY A 88 0.74 4.15 -17.63
C GLY A 88 -0.23 3.07 -18.12
N GLY A 89 0.09 1.80 -17.93
CA GLY A 89 -0.75 0.67 -18.29
C GLY A 89 -0.78 -0.41 -17.21
N LEU A 90 -1.63 -1.41 -17.37
CA LEU A 90 -1.71 -2.54 -16.44
C LEU A 90 -0.43 -3.36 -16.40
N LYS A 91 0.29 -3.46 -17.53
CA LYS A 91 1.56 -4.17 -17.62
C LYS A 91 2.67 -3.29 -17.05
N LYS A 92 3.28 -3.77 -15.98
CA LYS A 92 4.41 -3.11 -15.32
C LYS A 92 5.72 -3.41 -16.06
N ALA A 93 6.71 -2.54 -15.91
CA ALA A 93 8.05 -2.78 -16.41
C ALA A 93 8.76 -3.81 -15.50
N PRO A 94 9.80 -4.49 -16.00
CA PRO A 94 10.69 -5.27 -15.16
C PRO A 94 11.36 -4.37 -14.11
N LEU A 95 11.64 -4.95 -12.93
CA LEU A 95 12.44 -4.29 -11.91
C LEU A 95 13.82 -3.90 -12.48
N SER A 96 14.29 -2.72 -12.15
CA SER A 96 15.55 -2.16 -12.62
C SER A 96 16.42 -1.67 -11.47
N GLN A 97 17.72 -1.44 -11.74
CA GLN A 97 18.63 -0.87 -10.75
C GLN A 97 18.15 0.49 -10.24
N ARG A 98 17.46 1.27 -11.08
CA ARG A 98 16.91 2.57 -10.66
C ARG A 98 15.86 2.46 -9.55
N ASP A 99 15.05 1.41 -9.59
CA ASP A 99 14.06 1.13 -8.54
C ASP A 99 14.75 0.80 -7.23
N ILE A 100 15.77 -0.05 -7.28
CA ILE A 100 16.59 -0.47 -6.15
C ILE A 100 17.33 0.74 -5.54
N ASP A 101 17.97 1.57 -6.36
CA ASP A 101 18.73 2.74 -5.91
C ASP A 101 17.88 3.75 -5.13
N ILE A 102 16.60 3.91 -5.51
CA ILE A 102 15.66 4.77 -4.80
C ILE A 102 15.43 4.26 -3.36
N ILE A 103 15.25 2.95 -3.20
CA ILE A 103 15.06 2.34 -1.88
C ILE A 103 16.36 2.38 -1.06
N VAL A 104 17.50 2.05 -1.67
CA VAL A 104 18.83 2.15 -1.02
C VAL A 104 19.05 3.55 -0.44
N LYS A 105 18.76 4.58 -1.24
CA LYS A 105 18.89 5.96 -0.78
C LYS A 105 18.06 6.23 0.47
N LEU A 106 16.78 5.83 0.46
CA LEU A 106 15.89 6.01 1.61
C LEU A 106 16.38 5.23 2.84
N LEU A 107 16.77 3.98 2.66
CA LEU A 107 17.26 3.14 3.77
C LEU A 107 18.53 3.70 4.40
N ARG A 108 19.47 4.22 3.60
CA ARG A 108 20.68 4.88 4.10
C ARG A 108 20.44 6.22 4.76
N GLU A 109 19.35 6.92 4.38
CA GLU A 109 18.94 8.16 5.02
C GLU A 109 18.30 7.92 6.39
N ILE A 110 17.54 6.83 6.53
CA ILE A 110 16.77 6.51 7.75
C ILE A 110 17.57 5.63 8.70
N GLU A 111 18.39 4.70 8.19
CA GLU A 111 19.12 3.67 8.95
C GLU A 111 18.20 2.92 9.94
N PRO A 112 17.13 2.26 9.47
CA PRO A 112 16.10 1.72 10.35
C PRO A 112 16.58 0.51 11.15
N ASP A 113 16.12 0.38 12.41
CA ASP A 113 16.29 -0.85 13.21
C ASP A 113 15.29 -1.95 12.78
N GLN A 114 14.16 -1.57 12.19
CA GLN A 114 13.12 -2.50 11.77
C GLN A 114 12.50 -2.06 10.44
N ILE A 115 12.33 -3.01 9.54
CA ILE A 115 11.62 -2.84 8.27
C ILE A 115 10.41 -3.77 8.29
N TYR A 116 9.23 -3.24 7.99
CA TYR A 116 8.01 -4.01 7.83
C TYR A 116 7.60 -3.97 6.37
N ALA A 117 7.57 -5.13 5.71
CA ALA A 117 7.25 -5.27 4.30
C ALA A 117 6.08 -6.23 4.06
N ALA A 118 5.37 -6.03 2.96
CA ALA A 118 4.26 -6.89 2.58
C ALA A 118 4.75 -8.28 2.15
N GLY A 119 4.31 -9.32 2.86
CA GLY A 119 4.60 -10.72 2.57
C GLY A 119 3.60 -11.40 1.64
N ASP A 120 2.66 -10.68 1.04
CA ASP A 120 1.67 -11.19 0.09
C ASP A 120 2.26 -11.33 -1.31
N LEU A 121 3.19 -12.29 -1.49
CA LEU A 121 3.93 -12.48 -2.74
C LEU A 121 3.11 -13.19 -3.83
N ALA A 122 1.95 -13.74 -3.47
CA ALA A 122 1.02 -14.41 -4.38
C ALA A 122 -0.05 -13.45 -4.95
N ASP A 123 0.13 -12.14 -4.83
CA ASP A 123 -0.82 -11.17 -5.35
C ASP A 123 -0.99 -11.33 -6.88
N PRO A 124 -2.24 -11.33 -7.40
CA PRO A 124 -2.49 -11.59 -8.81
C PRO A 124 -1.86 -10.55 -9.75
N HIS A 125 -1.62 -9.34 -9.23
CA HIS A 125 -1.03 -8.25 -10.00
C HIS A 125 0.49 -8.23 -9.99
N GLY A 126 1.13 -9.02 -9.13
CA GLY A 126 2.58 -9.09 -8.96
C GLY A 126 3.23 -7.83 -8.41
N THR A 127 2.44 -6.81 -8.00
CA THR A 127 2.99 -5.54 -7.50
C THR A 127 3.70 -5.73 -6.18
N HIS A 128 3.09 -6.42 -5.21
CA HIS A 128 3.69 -6.66 -3.90
C HIS A 128 4.97 -7.47 -4.03
N ARG A 129 4.98 -8.48 -4.91
CA ARG A 129 6.20 -9.27 -5.19
C ARG A 129 7.31 -8.40 -5.74
N THR A 130 7.03 -7.57 -6.76
CA THR A 130 8.06 -6.70 -7.35
C THR A 130 8.55 -5.66 -6.36
N CYS A 131 7.67 -5.09 -5.52
CA CYS A 131 8.07 -4.21 -4.42
C CYS A 131 8.99 -4.94 -3.42
N MET A 132 8.64 -6.16 -3.03
CA MET A 132 9.49 -6.96 -2.13
C MET A 132 10.84 -7.31 -2.76
N GLU A 133 10.87 -7.66 -4.05
CA GLU A 133 12.11 -7.89 -4.81
C GLU A 133 12.99 -6.63 -4.81
N ALA A 134 12.39 -5.44 -4.92
CA ALA A 134 13.11 -4.16 -4.87
C ALA A 134 13.70 -3.91 -3.47
N VAL A 135 12.93 -4.19 -2.40
CA VAL A 135 13.42 -4.11 -1.02
C VAL A 135 14.58 -5.06 -0.79
N LEU A 136 14.45 -6.33 -1.19
CA LEU A 136 15.52 -7.33 -1.05
C LEU A 136 16.77 -6.95 -1.85
N GLY A 137 16.60 -6.43 -3.07
CA GLY A 137 17.70 -5.91 -3.87
C GLY A 137 18.41 -4.74 -3.19
N ALA A 138 17.65 -3.85 -2.54
CA ALA A 138 18.23 -2.72 -1.80
C ALA A 138 19.00 -3.18 -0.54
N LEU A 139 18.48 -4.17 0.18
CA LEU A 139 19.16 -4.75 1.34
C LEU A 139 20.44 -5.49 0.94
N GLU A 140 20.45 -6.19 -0.20
CA GLU A 140 21.68 -6.81 -0.73
C GLU A 140 22.74 -5.76 -1.09
N VAL A 141 22.35 -4.61 -1.67
CA VAL A 141 23.26 -3.50 -1.93
C VAL A 141 23.80 -2.88 -0.63
N ALA A 142 22.98 -2.84 0.42
CA ALA A 142 23.32 -2.25 1.72
C ALA A 142 23.96 -3.27 2.70
N LYS A 143 24.21 -4.52 2.31
CA LYS A 143 24.61 -5.61 3.22
C LYS A 143 25.82 -5.33 4.10
N ASP A 144 26.74 -4.48 3.64
CA ASP A 144 27.94 -4.11 4.37
C ASP A 144 27.77 -2.81 5.19
N ASP A 145 26.61 -2.16 5.09
CA ASP A 145 26.30 -0.96 5.87
C ASP A 145 26.14 -1.31 7.35
N ALA A 146 26.66 -0.47 8.23
CA ALA A 146 26.74 -0.75 9.67
C ALA A 146 25.37 -0.91 10.33
N TRP A 147 24.39 -0.10 9.90
CA TRP A 147 23.02 -0.10 10.43
C TRP A 147 22.28 -1.42 10.16
N LEU A 148 22.55 -2.08 9.02
CA LEU A 148 21.84 -3.30 8.64
C LEU A 148 22.15 -4.50 9.56
N LYS A 149 23.30 -4.49 10.27
CA LYS A 149 23.68 -5.57 11.20
C LYS A 149 22.67 -5.76 12.34
N ASN A 150 21.96 -4.71 12.73
CA ASN A 150 20.97 -4.72 13.80
C ASN A 150 19.55 -4.54 13.29
N CYS A 151 19.35 -4.42 11.98
CA CYS A 151 18.04 -4.25 11.37
C CYS A 151 17.33 -5.59 11.22
N HIS A 152 16.03 -5.59 11.47
CA HIS A 152 15.18 -6.77 11.27
C HIS A 152 14.14 -6.53 10.21
N LEU A 153 13.99 -7.48 9.29
CA LEU A 153 12.93 -7.47 8.28
C LEU A 153 11.76 -8.36 8.73
N TRP A 154 10.61 -7.72 8.91
CA TRP A 154 9.34 -8.34 9.29
C TRP A 154 8.37 -8.35 8.12
N LEU A 155 7.75 -9.50 7.87
CA LEU A 155 6.75 -9.67 6.84
C LEU A 155 5.36 -9.72 7.45
N TYR A 156 4.47 -8.83 6.98
CA TYR A 156 3.05 -8.84 7.32
C TYR A 156 2.21 -9.37 6.16
N ARG A 157 0.99 -9.80 6.44
CA ARG A 157 -0.02 -10.14 5.43
C ARG A 157 -1.03 -9.01 5.25
N GLY A 158 -1.58 -8.90 4.05
CA GLY A 158 -2.67 -7.98 3.74
C GLY A 158 -4.06 -8.56 4.09
N ALA A 159 -5.06 -8.24 3.27
CA ALA A 159 -6.46 -8.64 3.51
C ALA A 159 -6.82 -10.04 2.99
N TRP A 160 -5.88 -10.75 2.36
CA TRP A 160 -6.20 -11.99 1.62
C TRP A 160 -5.96 -13.27 2.39
N LEU A 161 -4.81 -13.36 3.01
CA LEU A 161 -4.34 -14.55 3.69
C LEU A 161 -3.68 -14.17 5.02
N GLU A 162 -3.49 -15.15 5.90
CA GLU A 162 -2.69 -15.02 7.11
C GLU A 162 -1.57 -16.04 7.11
N TRP A 163 -0.56 -15.82 7.94
CA TRP A 163 0.49 -16.77 8.21
C TRP A 163 -0.04 -17.97 9.00
N ASP A 164 0.50 -19.16 8.72
CA ASP A 164 0.31 -20.30 9.61
C ASP A 164 0.92 -19.96 10.99
N LEU A 165 0.19 -20.28 12.07
CA LEU A 165 0.63 -19.95 13.45
C LEU A 165 2.04 -20.48 13.78
N GLY A 166 2.41 -21.62 13.20
CA GLY A 166 3.75 -22.21 13.38
C GLY A 166 4.89 -21.42 12.73
N MET A 167 4.58 -20.43 11.89
CA MET A 167 5.56 -19.56 11.25
C MET A 167 5.67 -18.18 11.93
N VAL A 168 4.78 -17.87 12.85
CA VAL A 168 4.70 -16.54 13.47
C VAL A 168 5.83 -16.35 14.46
N ASP A 169 6.62 -15.29 14.26
CA ASP A 169 7.71 -14.89 15.16
C ASP A 169 7.29 -13.74 16.10
N MET A 170 6.32 -12.93 15.68
CA MET A 170 5.79 -11.82 16.49
C MET A 170 4.27 -11.73 16.34
N ALA A 171 3.57 -11.64 17.47
CA ALA A 171 2.13 -11.44 17.55
C ALA A 171 1.84 -10.17 18.35
N VAL A 172 1.11 -9.23 17.76
CA VAL A 172 0.77 -7.94 18.37
C VAL A 172 -0.73 -7.87 18.61
N PRO A 173 -1.17 -7.95 19.87
CA PRO A 173 -2.57 -7.80 20.22
C PRO A 173 -3.07 -6.38 19.88
N LEU A 174 -4.29 -6.29 19.40
CA LEU A 174 -4.98 -5.04 19.11
C LEU A 174 -6.16 -4.87 20.05
N SER A 175 -6.24 -3.72 20.70
CA SER A 175 -7.42 -3.29 21.44
C SER A 175 -8.59 -2.97 20.48
N PRO A 176 -9.85 -2.90 20.99
CA PRO A 176 -10.99 -2.44 20.19
C PRO A 176 -10.77 -1.06 19.54
N ASP A 177 -10.13 -0.14 20.27
CA ASP A 177 -9.86 1.21 19.77
C ASP A 177 -8.83 1.22 18.63
N GLU A 178 -7.80 0.39 18.74
CA GLU A 178 -6.79 0.23 17.68
C GLU A 178 -7.39 -0.40 16.42
N LEU A 179 -8.29 -1.38 16.59
CA LEU A 179 -9.01 -1.98 15.48
C LEU A 179 -9.91 -0.96 14.76
N ILE A 180 -10.61 -0.10 15.52
CA ILE A 180 -11.40 1.00 14.96
C ILE A 180 -10.51 2.01 14.24
N LYS A 181 -9.36 2.40 14.80
CA LYS A 181 -8.38 3.27 14.13
C LYS A 181 -7.90 2.69 12.81
N LYS A 182 -7.55 1.40 12.79
CA LYS A 182 -7.16 0.68 11.57
C LYS A 182 -8.26 0.73 10.51
N ARG A 183 -9.51 0.46 10.88
CA ARG A 183 -10.68 0.57 9.99
C ARG A 183 -10.84 1.97 9.42
N HIS A 184 -10.76 3.00 10.25
CA HIS A 184 -10.88 4.38 9.82
C HIS A 184 -9.75 4.81 8.89
N ALA A 185 -8.54 4.30 9.06
CA ALA A 185 -7.45 4.54 8.13
C ALA A 185 -7.72 3.91 6.75
N ILE A 186 -8.24 2.69 6.71
CA ILE A 186 -8.66 2.05 5.45
C ILE A 186 -9.72 2.88 4.75
N TYR A 187 -10.69 3.44 5.49
CA TYR A 187 -11.74 4.30 4.91
C TYR A 187 -11.22 5.59 4.27
N ARG A 188 -10.00 6.03 4.60
CA ARG A 188 -9.38 7.21 3.95
C ARG A 188 -8.99 6.93 2.50
N HIS A 189 -8.84 5.67 2.11
CA HIS A 189 -8.57 5.28 0.73
C HIS A 189 -9.86 5.19 -0.09
N VAL A 190 -10.56 6.32 -0.23
CA VAL A 190 -11.91 6.43 -0.80
C VAL A 190 -11.95 5.91 -2.24
N SER A 191 -10.91 6.18 -3.06
CA SER A 191 -10.83 5.70 -4.44
C SER A 191 -10.73 4.18 -4.57
N GLN A 192 -10.48 3.47 -3.45
CA GLN A 192 -10.35 2.00 -3.39
C GLN A 192 -11.51 1.35 -2.63
N LYS A 193 -12.41 2.16 -2.10
CA LYS A 193 -13.59 1.68 -1.39
C LYS A 193 -14.62 1.18 -2.40
N ASP A 194 -15.41 0.19 -1.99
CA ASP A 194 -16.51 -0.38 -2.77
C ASP A 194 -16.10 -0.99 -4.13
N ILE A 195 -14.79 -1.03 -4.41
CA ILE A 195 -14.26 -1.68 -5.59
C ILE A 195 -13.73 -3.05 -5.20
N VAL A 196 -14.39 -4.10 -5.69
CA VAL A 196 -13.83 -5.46 -5.62
C VAL A 196 -12.94 -5.63 -6.85
N PRO A 197 -11.60 -5.50 -6.70
CA PRO A 197 -10.71 -5.49 -7.85
C PRO A 197 -10.60 -6.84 -8.55
N PHE A 198 -11.22 -7.89 -7.97
CA PHE A 198 -11.13 -9.25 -8.49
C PHE A 198 -12.51 -9.87 -8.64
N PRO A 199 -12.74 -10.56 -9.76
CA PRO A 199 -13.92 -11.40 -9.91
C PRO A 199 -13.82 -12.58 -8.94
N GLY A 200 -14.57 -12.56 -7.87
CA GLY A 200 -14.64 -13.62 -6.88
C GLY A 200 -16.01 -13.64 -6.21
N SER A 201 -16.31 -14.73 -5.51
CA SER A 201 -17.57 -14.88 -4.77
C SER A 201 -17.59 -14.10 -3.45
N ASP A 202 -16.47 -13.54 -3.03
CA ASP A 202 -16.35 -12.81 -1.76
C ASP A 202 -16.73 -11.34 -1.96
N SER A 203 -17.93 -10.98 -1.48
CA SER A 203 -18.50 -9.63 -1.59
C SER A 203 -18.03 -8.66 -0.50
N ARG A 204 -17.17 -9.11 0.43
CA ARG A 204 -16.70 -8.27 1.53
C ARG A 204 -15.74 -7.19 1.01
N GLU A 205 -15.85 -6.00 1.59
CA GLU A 205 -14.89 -4.93 1.36
C GLU A 205 -13.51 -5.25 1.99
N PHE A 206 -12.48 -4.53 1.56
CA PHE A 206 -11.12 -4.71 2.07
C PHE A 206 -11.00 -4.61 3.59
N TRP A 207 -11.68 -3.62 4.19
CA TRP A 207 -11.63 -3.43 5.63
C TRP A 207 -12.24 -4.60 6.40
N GLN A 208 -13.33 -5.18 5.88
CA GLN A 208 -13.98 -6.34 6.48
C GLN A 208 -13.04 -7.56 6.46
N ARG A 209 -12.38 -7.80 5.33
CA ARG A 209 -11.41 -8.90 5.20
C ARG A 209 -10.21 -8.70 6.12
N ALA A 210 -9.62 -7.49 6.14
CA ALA A 210 -8.47 -7.19 6.98
C ALA A 210 -8.80 -7.32 8.48
N GLU A 211 -9.99 -6.88 8.90
CA GLU A 211 -10.44 -6.98 10.27
C GLU A 211 -10.72 -8.42 10.67
N GLU A 212 -11.50 -9.16 9.85
CA GLU A 212 -11.81 -10.56 10.12
C GLU A 212 -10.55 -11.45 10.15
N ARG A 213 -9.55 -11.16 9.30
CA ARG A 213 -8.25 -11.84 9.32
C ARG A 213 -7.63 -11.76 10.71
N THR A 214 -7.47 -10.56 11.25
CA THR A 214 -6.84 -10.35 12.57
C THR A 214 -7.68 -10.85 13.73
N GLN A 215 -9.02 -10.80 13.62
CA GLN A 215 -9.92 -11.41 14.60
C GLN A 215 -9.87 -12.95 14.57
N ASN A 216 -9.78 -13.56 13.39
CA ASN A 216 -9.61 -15.00 13.26
C ASN A 216 -8.28 -15.46 13.86
N THR A 217 -7.21 -14.69 13.65
CA THR A 217 -5.91 -14.95 14.28
C THR A 217 -6.03 -14.94 15.80
N ALA A 218 -6.70 -13.94 16.37
CA ALA A 218 -6.96 -13.91 17.82
C ALA A 218 -7.72 -15.13 18.31
N ARG A 219 -8.78 -15.55 17.61
CA ARG A 219 -9.54 -16.77 17.96
C ARG A 219 -8.71 -18.06 17.89
N LEU A 220 -7.69 -18.11 17.01
CA LEU A 220 -6.78 -19.25 16.95
C LEU A 220 -5.86 -19.29 18.16
N TYR A 221 -5.31 -18.14 18.57
CA TYR A 221 -4.50 -18.03 19.78
C TYR A 221 -5.29 -18.34 21.05
N ASP A 222 -6.55 -17.91 21.13
CA ASP A 222 -7.47 -18.24 22.22
C ASP A 222 -7.66 -19.76 22.37
N LYS A 223 -7.85 -20.47 21.25
CA LYS A 223 -7.93 -21.95 21.26
C LYS A 223 -6.66 -22.63 21.75
N LEU A 224 -5.53 -21.96 21.70
CA LEU A 224 -4.25 -22.44 22.26
C LEU A 224 -4.09 -22.12 23.74
N GLY A 225 -5.11 -21.52 24.37
CA GLY A 225 -5.12 -21.16 25.78
C GLY A 225 -4.41 -19.85 26.11
N MET A 226 -4.22 -18.97 25.12
CA MET A 226 -3.73 -17.62 25.35
C MET A 226 -4.87 -16.69 25.79
N ALA A 227 -4.54 -15.50 26.24
CA ALA A 227 -5.54 -14.51 26.65
C ALA A 227 -6.45 -14.10 25.49
N GLU A 228 -7.73 -13.87 25.79
CA GLU A 228 -8.69 -13.35 24.82
C GLU A 228 -8.31 -11.93 24.38
N TYR A 229 -8.03 -11.78 23.09
CA TYR A 229 -7.81 -10.49 22.44
C TYR A 229 -8.85 -10.25 21.36
N GLN A 230 -9.20 -9.00 21.13
CA GLN A 230 -10.15 -8.60 20.08
C GLN A 230 -9.63 -8.96 18.67
N ALA A 231 -8.36 -8.72 18.44
CA ALA A 231 -7.66 -9.03 17.20
C ALA A 231 -6.15 -9.15 17.46
N ILE A 232 -5.43 -9.85 16.60
CA ILE A 232 -3.97 -9.99 16.67
C ILE A 232 -3.40 -9.79 15.27
N GLU A 233 -2.44 -8.88 15.13
CA GLU A 233 -1.60 -8.74 13.94
C GLU A 233 -0.36 -9.59 14.11
N VAL A 234 0.01 -10.35 13.08
CA VAL A 234 1.15 -11.28 13.16
C VAL A 234 2.18 -11.02 12.07
N PHE A 235 3.42 -11.31 12.41
CA PHE A 235 4.57 -11.07 11.56
C PHE A 235 5.50 -12.28 11.55
N VAL A 236 6.14 -12.51 10.41
CA VAL A 236 7.22 -13.49 10.24
C VAL A 236 8.52 -12.73 10.07
N LYS A 237 9.55 -13.15 10.78
CA LYS A 237 10.89 -12.58 10.68
C LYS A 237 11.61 -13.18 9.48
N MET A 238 12.17 -12.37 8.62
CA MET A 238 12.95 -12.84 7.49
C MET A 238 14.44 -12.93 7.82
N PHE A 239 14.96 -11.99 8.61
CA PHE A 239 16.31 -11.99 9.21
C PHE A 239 16.42 -11.01 10.38
#